data_32ec44190b7a036d02705b95a9f6f686
#
_entry.id   32ec44190b7a036d02705b95a9f6f686
#
_cell.length_a   1.000
_cell.length_b   1.000
_cell.length_c   1.000
_cell.angle_alpha   90.00
_cell.angle_beta   90.00
_cell.angle_gamma   90.00
#
_symmetry.space_group_name_H-M   'P 1'
#
loop_
_entity.id
_entity.type
_entity.pdbx_description
1 polymer ?
#
loop_
_entity_poly.entity_id
_entity_poly.type
_entity_poly.pdbx_seq_one_letter_code
_entity_poly.pdbx_strand_id
1 'polypeptide(L)'
;MNIVPQFGVGTFRLTGQTVIDSVKTALEVGYRAVDTAQIYANEAEVGQVIAESQVNRNELFITTKIWTDHYAPDKLIPSLKESLHKLRTDAVNLTLIHWPAPRLGVQIPELMQTLLEAKQQG
;
A
#
# COMPACT_ATOMS: atom_id res chain seq x y z
N MET A 1 -5.97 -12.60 2.57
CA MET A 1 -4.75 -13.45 2.52
C MET A 1 -3.80 -13.02 3.60
N ASN A 2 -3.39 -13.94 4.47
CA ASN A 2 -2.51 -13.65 5.61
C ASN A 2 -1.07 -14.16 5.43
N ILE A 3 -0.81 -14.84 4.32
CA ILE A 3 0.52 -15.37 3.98
C ILE A 3 1.08 -14.53 2.85
N VAL A 4 2.31 -14.03 3.03
CA VAL A 4 3.00 -13.26 2.00
C VAL A 4 3.33 -14.18 0.83
N PRO A 5 2.86 -13.89 -0.39
CA PRO A 5 3.24 -14.68 -1.57
C PRO A 5 4.75 -14.64 -1.83
N GLN A 6 5.27 -15.69 -2.48
CA GLN A 6 6.70 -15.79 -2.77
C GLN A 6 7.18 -14.74 -3.78
N PHE A 7 6.32 -14.30 -4.69
CA PHE A 7 6.62 -13.20 -5.59
C PHE A 7 5.51 -12.17 -5.61
N GLY A 8 5.89 -10.95 -5.96
CA GLY A 8 4.97 -9.85 -6.16
C GLY A 8 5.45 -8.92 -7.26
N VAL A 9 4.55 -8.07 -7.72
CA VAL A 9 4.87 -7.01 -8.67
C VAL A 9 5.08 -5.71 -7.89
N GLY A 10 6.24 -5.08 -8.11
CA GLY A 10 6.56 -3.75 -7.59
C GLY A 10 6.13 -2.67 -8.58
N THR A 11 5.70 -1.54 -8.05
CA THR A 11 5.18 -0.42 -8.87
C THR A 11 6.08 0.82 -8.83
N PHE A 12 7.24 0.74 -8.21
CA PHE A 12 8.17 1.85 -8.12
C PHE A 12 8.55 2.39 -9.51
N ARG A 13 8.45 3.70 -9.68
CA ARG A 13 8.73 4.41 -10.96
C ARG A 13 7.82 4.01 -12.13
N LEU A 14 6.73 3.34 -11.89
CA LEU A 14 5.70 3.10 -12.89
C LEU A 14 4.58 4.13 -12.70
N THR A 15 4.15 4.74 -13.78
CA THR A 15 3.10 5.79 -13.75
C THR A 15 2.07 5.59 -14.86
N GLY A 16 0.88 6.15 -14.67
CA GLY A 16 -0.17 6.20 -15.68
C GLY A 16 -0.53 4.82 -16.26
N GLN A 17 -0.63 4.75 -17.57
CA GLN A 17 -0.99 3.51 -18.26
C GLN A 17 0.04 2.40 -18.08
N THR A 18 1.32 2.74 -17.90
CA THR A 18 2.38 1.76 -17.68
C THR A 18 2.14 0.93 -16.41
N VAL A 19 1.82 1.57 -15.29
CA VAL A 19 1.54 0.83 -14.05
C VAL A 19 0.26 0.02 -14.16
N ILE A 20 -0.77 0.54 -14.83
CA ILE A 20 -2.02 -0.17 -15.06
C ILE A 20 -1.74 -1.46 -15.85
N ASP A 21 -1.03 -1.36 -16.97
CA ASP A 21 -0.72 -2.50 -17.82
C ASP A 21 0.16 -3.52 -17.09
N SER A 22 1.16 -3.04 -16.35
CA SER A 22 2.09 -3.92 -15.62
C SER A 22 1.38 -4.73 -14.53
N VAL A 23 0.56 -4.08 -13.71
CA VAL A 23 -0.17 -4.77 -12.64
C VAL A 23 -1.24 -5.71 -13.22
N LYS A 24 -1.95 -5.25 -14.25
CA LYS A 24 -2.94 -6.08 -14.95
C LYS A 24 -2.30 -7.35 -15.50
N THR A 25 -1.21 -7.23 -16.23
CA THR A 25 -0.48 -8.38 -16.78
C THR A 25 0.04 -9.29 -15.66
N ALA A 26 0.57 -8.74 -14.58
CA ALA A 26 1.03 -9.53 -13.44
C ALA A 26 -0.11 -10.41 -12.87
N LEU A 27 -1.30 -9.83 -12.67
CA LEU A 27 -2.45 -10.59 -12.19
C LEU A 27 -2.90 -11.66 -13.19
N GLU A 28 -2.88 -11.36 -14.49
CA GLU A 28 -3.25 -12.30 -15.56
C GLU A 28 -2.32 -13.51 -15.60
N VAL A 29 -1.02 -13.34 -15.35
CA VAL A 29 -0.05 -14.45 -15.35
C VAL A 29 0.08 -15.14 -13.99
N GLY A 30 -0.71 -14.76 -13.01
CA GLY A 30 -0.80 -15.47 -11.74
C GLY A 30 -0.15 -14.80 -10.52
N TYR A 31 0.39 -13.58 -10.64
CA TYR A 31 0.86 -12.83 -9.48
C TYR A 31 -0.32 -12.47 -8.59
N ARG A 32 -0.09 -12.50 -7.27
CA ARG A 32 -1.13 -12.20 -6.27
C ARG A 32 -0.69 -11.16 -5.25
N ALA A 33 0.58 -10.74 -5.26
CA ALA A 33 1.07 -9.66 -4.42
C ALA A 33 1.39 -8.42 -5.26
N VAL A 34 0.94 -7.26 -4.78
CA VAL A 34 1.22 -5.95 -5.39
C VAL A 34 1.81 -5.04 -4.32
N ASP A 35 2.98 -4.48 -4.61
CA ASP A 35 3.69 -3.56 -3.73
C ASP A 35 3.66 -2.15 -4.32
N THR A 36 3.13 -1.21 -3.56
CA THR A 36 3.10 0.21 -3.89
C THR A 36 3.50 1.04 -2.67
N ALA A 37 3.38 2.34 -2.76
CA ALA A 37 3.68 3.28 -1.67
C ALA A 37 3.04 4.64 -1.95
N GLN A 38 2.82 5.41 -0.89
CA GLN A 38 2.27 6.76 -1.00
C GLN A 38 3.11 7.65 -1.92
N ILE A 39 4.43 7.62 -1.77
CA ILE A 39 5.35 8.48 -2.55
C ILE A 39 5.43 8.09 -4.04
N TYR A 40 5.03 6.89 -4.41
CA TYR A 40 5.05 6.48 -5.82
C TYR A 40 4.01 7.22 -6.67
N ALA A 41 3.03 7.83 -6.04
CA ALA A 41 1.95 8.58 -6.69
C ALA A 41 1.16 7.75 -7.73
N ASN A 42 1.02 6.46 -7.50
CA ASN A 42 0.34 5.51 -8.40
C ASN A 42 -0.67 4.59 -7.69
N GLU A 43 -0.99 4.85 -6.42
CA GLU A 43 -1.96 4.04 -5.68
C GLU A 43 -3.34 4.04 -6.35
N ALA A 44 -3.73 5.14 -6.99
CA ALA A 44 -5.02 5.22 -7.70
C ALA A 44 -5.07 4.29 -8.92
N GLU A 45 -4.00 4.22 -9.69
CA GLU A 45 -3.88 3.33 -10.84
C GLU A 45 -3.87 1.86 -10.41
N VAL A 46 -3.14 1.55 -9.34
CA VAL A 46 -3.16 0.21 -8.73
C VAL A 46 -4.58 -0.14 -8.27
N GLY A 47 -5.27 0.79 -7.61
CA GLY A 47 -6.66 0.64 -7.17
C GLY A 47 -7.62 0.38 -8.32
N GLN A 48 -7.41 1.05 -9.45
CA GLN A 48 -8.20 0.81 -10.66
C GLN A 48 -8.06 -0.64 -11.14
N VAL A 49 -6.84 -1.15 -11.21
CA VAL A 49 -6.60 -2.55 -11.64
C VAL A 49 -7.22 -3.53 -10.65
N ILE A 50 -7.08 -3.29 -9.35
CA ILE A 50 -7.69 -4.15 -8.32
C ILE A 50 -9.21 -4.19 -8.50
N ALA A 51 -9.85 -3.04 -8.70
CA ALA A 51 -11.31 -2.96 -8.85
C ALA A 51 -11.81 -3.60 -10.15
N GLU A 52 -11.06 -3.49 -11.24
CA GLU A 52 -11.43 -4.03 -12.55
C GLU A 52 -11.03 -5.50 -12.74
N SER A 53 -10.15 -6.03 -11.88
CA SER A 53 -9.67 -7.41 -11.95
C SER A 53 -10.77 -8.41 -11.61
N GLN A 54 -10.73 -9.55 -12.27
CA GLN A 54 -11.57 -10.70 -11.92
C GLN A 54 -11.00 -11.53 -10.76
N VAL A 55 -9.78 -11.21 -10.30
CA VAL A 55 -9.19 -11.86 -9.14
C VAL A 55 -9.91 -11.35 -7.88
N ASN A 56 -10.35 -12.25 -7.04
CA ASN A 56 -11.01 -11.88 -5.80
C ASN A 56 -10.03 -11.10 -4.90
N ARG A 57 -10.49 -9.99 -4.29
CA ARG A 57 -9.66 -9.19 -3.38
C ARG A 57 -9.01 -10.04 -2.27
N ASN A 58 -9.71 -11.05 -1.78
CA ASN A 58 -9.20 -11.94 -0.73
C ASN A 58 -8.02 -12.81 -1.18
N GLU A 59 -7.80 -12.96 -2.48
CA GLU A 59 -6.65 -13.67 -3.04
C GLU A 59 -5.45 -12.77 -3.25
N LEU A 60 -5.61 -11.46 -3.07
CA LEU A 60 -4.55 -10.46 -3.26
C LEU A 60 -3.88 -10.12 -1.95
N PHE A 61 -2.58 -9.91 -2.02
CA PHE A 61 -1.77 -9.37 -0.93
C PHE A 61 -1.27 -7.98 -1.37
N ILE A 62 -1.85 -6.94 -0.78
CA ILE A 62 -1.55 -5.56 -1.14
C ILE A 62 -0.69 -4.93 -0.05
N THR A 63 0.43 -4.34 -0.45
CA THR A 63 1.34 -3.61 0.41
C THR A 63 1.38 -2.15 0.00
N THR A 64 1.25 -1.24 0.95
CA THR A 64 1.59 0.17 0.76
C THR A 64 2.52 0.63 1.88
N LYS A 65 3.04 1.85 1.76
CA LYS A 65 4.05 2.38 2.69
C LYS A 65 3.72 3.83 3.02
N ILE A 66 3.84 4.14 4.31
CA ILE A 66 3.66 5.51 4.80
C ILE A 66 4.91 6.32 4.44
N TRP A 67 4.70 7.46 3.79
CA TRP A 67 5.78 8.38 3.47
C TRP A 67 6.14 9.27 4.66
N THR A 68 7.36 9.72 4.69
CA THR A 68 7.94 10.50 5.80
C THR A 68 7.13 11.75 6.16
N ASP A 69 6.48 12.38 5.19
CA ASP A 69 5.65 13.57 5.41
C ASP A 69 4.40 13.29 6.25
N HIS A 70 4.03 12.02 6.41
CA HIS A 70 2.84 11.58 7.13
C HIS A 70 3.16 10.86 8.44
N TYR A 71 4.37 11.00 8.96
CA TYR A 71 4.79 10.29 10.18
C TYR A 71 4.23 10.89 11.46
N ALA A 72 3.81 12.15 11.47
CA ALA A 72 3.21 12.75 12.66
C ALA A 72 1.96 11.97 13.10
N PRO A 73 1.71 11.81 14.42
CA PRO A 73 0.59 10.99 14.91
C PRO A 73 -0.77 11.42 14.40
N ASP A 74 -0.96 12.72 14.11
CA ASP A 74 -2.21 13.28 13.56
C ASP A 74 -2.31 13.15 12.04
N LYS A 75 -1.26 12.72 11.35
CA LYS A 75 -1.19 12.62 9.87
C LYS A 75 -1.19 11.19 9.36
N LEU A 76 -0.62 10.26 10.09
CA LEU A 76 -0.41 8.89 9.61
C LEU A 76 -1.73 8.19 9.26
N ILE A 77 -2.65 8.11 10.21
CA ILE A 77 -3.94 7.41 9.98
C ILE A 77 -4.76 8.08 8.89
N PRO A 78 -4.93 9.42 8.87
CA PRO A 78 -5.59 10.06 7.72
C PRO A 78 -4.93 9.76 6.38
N SER A 79 -3.60 9.73 6.30
CA SER A 79 -2.89 9.40 5.06
C SER A 79 -3.13 7.95 4.63
N LEU A 80 -3.20 7.03 5.58
CA LEU A 80 -3.50 5.63 5.29
C LEU A 80 -4.94 5.46 4.77
N LYS A 81 -5.90 6.18 5.36
CA LYS A 81 -7.27 6.19 4.86
C LYS A 81 -7.35 6.70 3.42
N GLU A 82 -6.58 7.72 3.09
CA GLU A 82 -6.47 8.22 1.72
C GLU A 82 -5.87 7.16 0.79
N SER A 83 -4.84 6.45 1.23
CA SER A 83 -4.28 5.32 0.47
C SER A 83 -5.32 4.24 0.20
N LEU A 84 -6.09 3.85 1.22
CA LEU A 84 -7.18 2.87 1.05
C LEU A 84 -8.23 3.35 0.04
N HIS A 85 -8.58 4.63 0.08
CA HIS A 85 -9.51 5.22 -0.89
C HIS A 85 -8.95 5.14 -2.31
N LYS A 86 -7.69 5.51 -2.52
CA LYS A 86 -7.02 5.41 -3.83
C LYS A 86 -6.94 3.96 -4.31
N LEU A 87 -6.60 3.05 -3.42
CA LEU A 87 -6.50 1.62 -3.72
C LEU A 87 -7.87 0.93 -3.87
N ARG A 88 -8.97 1.64 -3.61
CA ARG A 88 -10.35 1.15 -3.69
C ARG A 88 -10.56 -0.14 -2.88
N THR A 89 -10.02 -0.16 -1.67
CA THR A 89 -10.13 -1.30 -0.76
C THR A 89 -10.34 -0.82 0.67
N ASP A 90 -10.97 -1.63 1.49
CA ASP A 90 -11.21 -1.30 2.90
C ASP A 90 -9.98 -1.56 3.77
N ALA A 91 -9.09 -2.42 3.33
CA ALA A 91 -7.88 -2.77 4.05
C ALA A 91 -6.76 -3.19 3.10
N VAL A 92 -5.52 -3.00 3.53
CA VAL A 92 -4.34 -3.59 2.91
C VAL A 92 -3.79 -4.70 3.80
N ASN A 93 -3.03 -5.59 3.22
CA ASN A 93 -2.47 -6.73 3.93
C ASN A 93 -1.22 -6.34 4.74
N LEU A 94 -0.47 -5.36 4.25
CA LEU A 94 0.74 -4.90 4.90
C LEU A 94 0.90 -3.39 4.70
N THR A 95 1.14 -2.69 5.80
CA THR A 95 1.53 -1.27 5.78
C THR A 95 2.93 -1.14 6.38
N LEU A 96 3.84 -0.56 5.62
CA LEU A 96 5.22 -0.35 6.05
C LEU A 96 5.49 1.12 6.34
N ILE A 97 6.42 1.38 7.24
CA ILE A 97 7.12 2.65 7.35
C ILE A 97 8.16 2.64 6.25
N HIS A 98 8.09 3.59 5.32
CA HIS A 98 8.92 3.56 4.11
C HIS A 98 10.41 3.66 4.43
N TRP A 99 10.78 4.66 5.26
CA TRP A 99 12.15 4.89 5.69
C TRP A 99 12.20 5.23 7.17
N PRO A 100 13.24 4.80 7.91
CA PRO A 100 13.52 5.41 9.21
C PRO A 100 13.90 6.88 8.98
N ALA A 101 13.30 7.79 9.74
CA ALA A 101 13.50 9.23 9.57
C ALA A 101 13.70 9.91 10.93
N PRO A 102 14.81 9.62 11.65
CA PRO A 102 15.05 10.16 13.00
C PRO A 102 15.12 11.69 13.03
N ARG A 103 15.48 12.32 11.92
CA ARG A 103 15.57 13.79 11.83
C ARG A 103 14.19 14.48 11.86
N LEU A 104 13.10 13.75 11.67
CA LEU A 104 11.75 14.30 11.70
C LEU A 104 11.15 14.35 13.11
N GLY A 105 11.92 13.95 14.14
CA GLY A 105 11.49 14.01 15.53
C GLY A 105 10.47 12.95 15.94
N VAL A 106 10.04 12.10 15.04
CA VAL A 106 9.13 10.99 15.35
C VAL A 106 9.95 9.70 15.44
N GLN A 107 9.92 9.09 16.61
CA GLN A 107 10.70 7.88 16.88
C GLN A 107 9.97 6.64 16.35
N ILE A 108 10.72 5.60 16.00
CA ILE A 108 10.13 4.35 15.50
C ILE A 108 9.10 3.73 16.45
N PRO A 109 9.31 3.70 17.79
CA PRO A 109 8.28 3.21 18.71
C PRO A 109 6.94 3.97 18.60
N GLU A 110 6.99 5.29 18.41
CA GLU A 110 5.78 6.12 18.22
C GLU A 110 5.08 5.77 16.91
N LEU A 111 5.85 5.60 15.81
CA LEU A 111 5.31 5.19 14.52
C LEU A 111 4.63 3.82 14.61
N MET A 112 5.27 2.87 15.28
CA MET A 112 4.71 1.53 15.45
C MET A 112 3.45 1.54 16.30
N GLN A 113 3.40 2.41 17.33
CA GLN A 113 2.19 2.60 18.12
C GLN A 113 1.03 3.12 17.28
N THR A 114 1.29 4.12 16.43
CA THR A 114 0.27 4.66 15.52
C THR A 114 -0.21 3.63 14.51
N LEU A 115 0.70 2.81 13.96
CA LEU A 115 0.33 1.70 13.07
C LEU A 115 -0.51 0.64 13.79
N LEU A 116 -0.20 0.35 15.06
CA LEU A 116 -1.01 -0.56 15.86
C LEU A 116 -2.43 -0.03 16.06
N GLU A 117 -2.57 1.26 16.34
CA GLU A 117 -3.87 1.93 16.43
C GLU A 117 -4.65 1.83 15.12
N ALA A 118 -3.99 2.07 13.99
CA ALA A 118 -4.59 1.91 12.66
C ALA A 118 -5.09 0.48 12.44
N LYS A 119 -4.29 -0.52 12.82
CA LYS A 119 -4.68 -1.93 12.72
C LYS A 119 -5.89 -2.25 13.61
N GLN A 120 -5.98 -1.68 14.79
CA GLN A 120 -7.12 -1.87 15.71
C GLN A 120 -8.42 -1.23 15.18
N GLN A 121 -8.31 -0.20 14.37
CA GLN A 121 -9.46 0.44 13.72
C GLN A 121 -9.98 -0.36 12.51
N GLY A 122 -9.27 -1.39 12.10
CA GLY A 122 -9.59 -2.19 10.92
C GLY A 122 -8.89 -1.74 9.69
#